data_50c4e925b72512215132d5cfe2eae5f4
#
_entry.id   50c4e925b72512215132d5cfe2eae5f4
#
_cell.length_a   1.000
_cell.length_b   1.000
_cell.length_c   1.000
_cell.angle_alpha   90.00
_cell.angle_beta   90.00
_cell.angle_gamma   90.00
#
_symmetry.space_group_name_H-M   'P 1'
#
loop_
_entity.id
_entity.type
_entity.pdbx_description
1 polymer ?
#
loop_
_entity_poly.entity_id
_entity_poly.type
_entity_poly.pdbx_seq_one_letter_code
_entity_poly.pdbx_strand_id
1 'polypeptide(L)'
;MGVGFAIAETMLAAKYNKPGFEVVNHYTYGLTSDGDQMEGVASEAASLAGTLGLGKLIYLYDDNHITIEGDTEIAFREDVGKRFEAYGWQVLRVADSEDIDALENAIKEAKADTEHPSLIIVRTHIGYGSPKQDNASCHGEPLGAEGVAKTKEAADWPVGQSFYVPVTVRKHFDDKLAACAEKQAAWEALLADYKVVYPELGKELEERIKGDVLVSRSDLEAVFNDIEGISTREAGGEVLQKLSVQLPQLVGGSADLGPSNKTVMK
;
A
#
# COMPACT_ATOMS: atom_id res chain seq x y z
N MET A 1 -6.07 0.55 1.69
CA MET A 1 -5.49 -0.62 0.96
C MET A 1 -4.09 -0.95 1.48
N GLY A 2 -3.12 -0.04 1.49
CA GLY A 2 -1.75 -0.30 1.96
C GLY A 2 -1.65 -0.86 3.38
N VAL A 3 -2.46 -0.38 4.31
CA VAL A 3 -2.52 -0.95 5.67
C VAL A 3 -2.91 -2.43 5.65
N GLY A 4 -3.86 -2.82 4.78
CA GLY A 4 -4.23 -4.23 4.61
C GLY A 4 -3.09 -5.09 4.05
N PHE A 5 -2.29 -4.56 3.12
CA PHE A 5 -1.09 -5.25 2.62
C PHE A 5 -0.03 -5.44 3.71
N ALA A 6 0.21 -4.42 4.54
CA ALA A 6 1.16 -4.52 5.63
C ALA A 6 0.70 -5.50 6.73
N ILE A 7 -0.60 -5.53 7.06
CA ILE A 7 -1.19 -6.56 7.94
C ILE A 7 -0.96 -7.95 7.34
N ALA A 8 -1.23 -8.12 6.04
CA ALA A 8 -1.04 -9.40 5.37
C ALA A 8 0.43 -9.86 5.39
N GLU A 9 1.37 -8.94 5.13
CA GLU A 9 2.81 -9.26 5.23
C GLU A 9 3.17 -9.76 6.63
N THR A 10 2.78 -9.02 7.67
CA THR A 10 3.08 -9.38 9.07
C THR A 10 2.50 -10.74 9.44
N MET A 11 1.25 -11.02 9.06
CA MET A 11 0.61 -12.32 9.33
C MET A 11 1.25 -13.47 8.57
N LEU A 12 1.56 -13.27 7.28
CA LEU A 12 2.22 -14.26 6.45
C LEU A 12 3.64 -14.54 6.95
N ALA A 13 4.40 -13.50 7.32
CA ALA A 13 5.74 -13.64 7.90
C ALA A 13 5.69 -14.43 9.21
N ALA A 14 4.76 -14.11 10.11
CA ALA A 14 4.58 -14.83 11.37
C ALA A 14 4.27 -16.31 11.18
N LYS A 15 3.50 -16.66 10.15
CA LYS A 15 3.11 -18.04 9.84
C LYS A 15 4.21 -18.81 9.12
N TYR A 16 4.76 -18.25 8.04
CA TYR A 16 5.60 -18.98 7.09
C TYR A 16 7.10 -18.83 7.34
N ASN A 17 7.59 -17.72 7.91
CA ASN A 17 9.00 -17.61 8.19
C ASN A 17 9.44 -18.57 9.28
N LYS A 18 10.56 -19.25 9.05
CA LYS A 18 11.16 -20.22 9.96
C LYS A 18 12.67 -19.94 10.08
N PRO A 19 13.34 -20.42 11.13
CA PRO A 19 14.77 -20.24 11.26
C PRO A 19 15.53 -20.65 9.99
N GLY A 20 16.27 -19.70 9.41
CA GLY A 20 16.99 -19.86 8.15
C GLY A 20 16.17 -19.70 6.88
N PHE A 21 14.85 -19.46 6.99
CA PHE A 21 13.94 -19.30 5.84
C PHE A 21 13.04 -18.10 6.03
N GLU A 22 13.45 -16.98 5.49
CA GLU A 22 12.68 -15.73 5.47
C GLU A 22 11.96 -15.60 4.13
N VAL A 23 10.92 -16.42 3.92
CA VAL A 23 10.18 -16.53 2.64
C VAL A 23 9.19 -15.38 2.42
N VAL A 24 8.82 -14.66 3.47
CA VAL A 24 7.97 -13.46 3.43
C VAL A 24 8.70 -12.32 4.11
N ASN A 25 9.19 -11.37 3.34
CA ASN A 25 9.90 -10.20 3.86
C ASN A 25 9.85 -9.07 2.82
N HIS A 26 8.75 -8.34 2.78
CA HIS A 26 8.60 -7.23 1.84
C HIS A 26 8.02 -6.00 2.52
N TYR A 27 8.33 -4.83 1.96
CA TYR A 27 7.75 -3.56 2.37
C TYR A 27 6.52 -3.25 1.55
N THR A 28 5.59 -2.54 2.15
CA THR A 28 4.47 -1.90 1.45
C THR A 28 4.76 -0.42 1.30
N TYR A 29 4.89 0.04 0.07
CA TYR A 29 5.03 1.46 -0.25
C TYR A 29 3.72 1.99 -0.81
N GLY A 30 3.32 3.19 -0.37
CA GLY A 30 2.15 3.87 -0.88
C GLY A 30 2.44 5.34 -1.18
N LEU A 31 1.67 5.89 -2.11
CA LEU A 31 1.60 7.33 -2.33
C LEU A 31 0.27 7.82 -1.80
N THR A 32 0.25 8.99 -1.22
CA THR A 32 -0.93 9.67 -0.70
C THR A 32 -0.81 11.17 -0.96
N SER A 33 -1.91 11.87 -1.06
CA SER A 33 -1.96 13.31 -1.35
C SER A 33 -2.90 14.05 -0.40
N ASP A 34 -3.00 15.36 -0.54
CA ASP A 34 -3.87 16.22 0.29
C ASP A 34 -5.31 15.71 0.32
N GLY A 35 -5.89 15.38 -0.85
CA GLY A 35 -7.24 14.85 -0.95
C GLY A 35 -7.44 13.54 -0.23
N ASP A 36 -6.48 12.62 -0.32
CA ASP A 36 -6.52 11.34 0.40
C ASP A 36 -6.53 11.55 1.92
N GLN A 37 -5.80 12.56 2.40
CA GLN A 37 -5.73 12.89 3.83
C GLN A 37 -7.02 13.50 4.38
N MET A 38 -7.89 14.00 3.52
CA MET A 38 -9.22 14.50 3.90
C MET A 38 -10.25 13.38 4.07
N GLU A 39 -9.98 12.17 3.55
CA GLU A 39 -10.88 11.03 3.69
C GLU A 39 -10.88 10.46 5.11
N GLY A 40 -12.05 10.30 5.72
CA GLY A 40 -12.17 9.78 7.09
C GLY A 40 -11.54 8.39 7.25
N VAL A 41 -11.70 7.50 6.25
CA VAL A 41 -11.14 6.15 6.27
C VAL A 41 -9.61 6.16 6.25
N ALA A 42 -8.96 7.19 5.71
CA ALA A 42 -7.51 7.33 5.76
C ALA A 42 -7.02 7.51 7.21
N SER A 43 -7.69 8.35 7.98
CA SER A 43 -7.39 8.57 9.40
C SER A 43 -7.62 7.31 10.24
N GLU A 44 -8.72 6.60 10.02
CA GLU A 44 -9.02 5.35 10.73
C GLU A 44 -7.98 4.26 10.42
N ALA A 45 -7.63 4.10 9.14
CA ALA A 45 -6.62 3.13 8.70
C ALA A 45 -5.23 3.47 9.25
N ALA A 46 -4.85 4.76 9.25
CA ALA A 46 -3.56 5.22 9.78
C ALA A 46 -3.45 4.98 11.29
N SER A 47 -4.53 5.27 12.05
CA SER A 47 -4.59 4.98 13.48
C SER A 47 -4.44 3.49 13.77
N LEU A 48 -5.09 2.62 13.00
CA LEU A 48 -4.93 1.17 13.11
C LEU A 48 -3.50 0.72 12.81
N ALA A 49 -2.88 1.26 11.77
CA ALA A 49 -1.51 0.91 11.38
C ALA A 49 -0.49 1.27 12.47
N GLY A 50 -0.62 2.45 13.09
CA GLY A 50 0.22 2.84 14.24
C GLY A 50 -0.01 1.94 15.44
N THR A 51 -1.28 1.62 15.75
CA THR A 51 -1.63 0.71 16.87
C THR A 51 -1.01 -0.69 16.68
N LEU A 52 -0.96 -1.19 15.43
CA LEU A 52 -0.39 -2.50 15.10
C LEU A 52 1.13 -2.48 14.92
N GLY A 53 1.79 -1.31 14.94
CA GLY A 53 3.23 -1.20 14.77
C GLY A 53 3.72 -1.73 13.42
N LEU A 54 3.06 -1.35 12.30
CA LEU A 54 3.37 -1.92 10.98
C LEU A 54 4.64 -1.30 10.37
N GLY A 55 5.80 -1.62 10.92
CA GLY A 55 7.09 -1.01 10.56
C GLY A 55 7.57 -1.21 9.11
N LYS A 56 6.92 -2.09 8.33
CA LYS A 56 7.20 -2.25 6.89
C LYS A 56 6.23 -1.47 6.00
N LEU A 57 5.39 -0.61 6.57
CA LEU A 57 4.50 0.28 5.85
C LEU A 57 5.12 1.66 5.72
N ILE A 58 5.41 2.09 4.51
CA ILE A 58 6.04 3.38 4.22
C ILE A 58 5.17 4.13 3.20
N TYR A 59 4.65 5.27 3.59
CA TYR A 59 3.90 6.17 2.71
C TYR A 59 4.72 7.42 2.39
N LEU A 60 4.70 7.82 1.12
CA LEU A 60 5.17 9.12 0.69
C LEU A 60 3.95 10.01 0.47
N TYR A 61 3.93 11.14 1.14
CA TYR A 61 2.87 12.13 1.02
C TYR A 61 3.30 13.23 0.05
N ASP A 62 2.60 13.30 -1.07
CA ASP A 62 2.70 14.37 -2.07
C ASP A 62 2.06 15.64 -1.51
N ASP A 63 2.85 16.42 -0.79
CA ASP A 63 2.47 17.66 -0.10
C ASP A 63 2.59 18.84 -1.07
N ASN A 64 1.67 18.92 -2.02
CA ASN A 64 1.67 19.97 -3.05
C ASN A 64 0.76 21.16 -2.73
N HIS A 65 -0.06 21.07 -1.68
CA HIS A 65 -1.00 22.09 -1.22
C HIS A 65 -2.12 22.40 -2.21
N ILE A 66 -2.42 21.53 -3.18
CA ILE A 66 -3.43 21.77 -4.21
C ILE A 66 -4.45 20.63 -4.23
N THR A 67 -5.72 20.99 -4.31
CA THR A 67 -6.84 20.11 -4.57
C THR A 67 -7.52 20.45 -5.89
N ILE A 68 -8.51 19.68 -6.32
CA ILE A 68 -9.32 20.00 -7.51
C ILE A 68 -9.96 21.38 -7.39
N GLU A 69 -10.43 21.77 -6.20
CA GLU A 69 -11.13 23.03 -5.96
C GLU A 69 -10.18 24.24 -5.77
N GLY A 70 -8.90 24.00 -5.48
CA GLY A 70 -7.94 25.09 -5.23
C GLY A 70 -6.90 24.72 -4.17
N ASP A 71 -6.37 25.74 -3.54
CA ASP A 71 -5.38 25.61 -2.45
C ASP A 71 -5.98 24.94 -1.20
N THR A 72 -5.19 24.12 -0.51
CA THR A 72 -5.60 23.45 0.73
C THR A 72 -6.00 24.41 1.83
N GLU A 73 -5.50 25.65 1.85
CA GLU A 73 -5.87 26.69 2.82
C GLU A 73 -7.39 26.97 2.88
N ILE A 74 -8.12 26.60 1.82
CA ILE A 74 -9.58 26.75 1.76
C ILE A 74 -10.29 25.88 2.82
N ALA A 75 -9.85 24.63 2.99
CA ALA A 75 -10.56 23.62 3.79
C ALA A 75 -9.69 22.67 4.59
N PHE A 76 -8.37 22.65 4.40
CA PHE A 76 -7.47 21.66 4.99
C PHE A 76 -6.18 22.31 5.52
N ARG A 77 -6.22 22.78 6.76
CA ARG A 77 -5.15 23.55 7.41
C ARG A 77 -4.47 22.81 8.56
N GLU A 78 -4.75 21.55 8.72
CA GLU A 78 -4.15 20.76 9.79
C GLU A 78 -2.68 20.46 9.52
N ASP A 79 -1.91 20.21 10.57
CA ASP A 79 -0.57 19.64 10.48
C ASP A 79 -0.68 18.11 10.38
N VAL A 80 -0.66 17.59 9.15
CA VAL A 80 -0.77 16.16 8.86
C VAL A 80 0.35 15.39 9.57
N GLY A 81 1.55 15.93 9.63
CA GLY A 81 2.67 15.30 10.34
C GLY A 81 2.35 15.06 11.82
N LYS A 82 1.88 16.08 12.54
CA LYS A 82 1.49 15.92 13.94
C LYS A 82 0.33 14.95 14.12
N ARG A 83 -0.61 14.91 13.19
CA ARG A 83 -1.69 13.92 13.22
C ARG A 83 -1.14 12.50 13.14
N PHE A 84 -0.21 12.23 12.23
CA PHE A 84 0.41 10.91 12.09
C PHE A 84 1.34 10.57 13.27
N GLU A 85 2.09 11.53 13.81
CA GLU A 85 2.84 11.36 15.07
C GLU A 85 1.92 10.92 16.21
N ALA A 86 0.71 11.53 16.32
CA ALA A 86 -0.27 11.15 17.33
C ALA A 86 -0.86 9.74 17.11
N TYR A 87 -0.85 9.23 15.88
CA TYR A 87 -1.20 7.84 15.58
C TYR A 87 -0.07 6.85 15.88
N GLY A 88 1.13 7.31 16.24
CA GLY A 88 2.29 6.46 16.50
C GLY A 88 3.10 6.13 15.23
N TRP A 89 3.06 6.98 14.22
CA TRP A 89 3.90 6.84 13.05
C TRP A 89 5.23 7.58 13.21
N GLN A 90 6.29 7.07 12.60
CA GLN A 90 7.47 7.86 12.29
C GLN A 90 7.12 8.86 11.18
N VAL A 91 7.48 10.14 11.38
CA VAL A 91 7.23 11.19 10.39
C VAL A 91 8.56 11.82 9.96
N LEU A 92 8.85 11.70 8.67
CA LEU A 92 10.04 12.25 8.03
C LEU A 92 9.62 13.36 7.04
N ARG A 93 10.52 14.30 6.76
CA ARG A 93 10.23 15.43 5.88
C ARG A 93 11.33 15.62 4.85
N VAL A 94 10.93 15.75 3.59
CA VAL A 94 11.79 16.13 2.47
C VAL A 94 11.28 17.46 1.91
N ALA A 95 12.12 18.47 2.01
CA ALA A 95 11.73 19.86 1.71
C ALA A 95 11.65 20.15 0.20
N ASP A 96 12.26 19.32 -0.63
CA ASP A 96 12.34 19.48 -2.08
C ASP A 96 12.29 18.11 -2.75
N SER A 97 11.29 17.89 -3.58
CA SER A 97 11.11 16.63 -4.34
C SER A 97 12.21 16.39 -5.38
N GLU A 98 12.96 17.42 -5.77
CA GLU A 98 14.09 17.28 -6.70
C GLU A 98 15.38 16.82 -6.00
N ASP A 99 15.43 16.85 -4.66
CA ASP A 99 16.56 16.31 -3.89
C ASP A 99 16.41 14.79 -3.74
N ILE A 100 16.89 14.06 -4.76
CA ILE A 100 16.84 12.59 -4.81
C ILE A 100 17.63 11.95 -3.67
N ASP A 101 18.73 12.56 -3.24
CA ASP A 101 19.54 12.05 -2.13
C ASP A 101 18.79 12.16 -0.79
N ALA A 102 18.06 13.27 -0.57
CA ALA A 102 17.21 13.43 0.59
C ALA A 102 16.06 12.42 0.61
N LEU A 103 15.42 12.16 -0.55
CA LEU A 103 14.39 11.13 -0.70
C LEU A 103 14.93 9.73 -0.39
N GLU A 104 16.09 9.39 -0.95
CA GLU A 104 16.71 8.09 -0.69
C GLU A 104 17.08 7.91 0.79
N ASN A 105 17.62 8.95 1.43
CA ASN A 105 17.96 8.92 2.84
C ASN A 105 16.71 8.79 3.74
N ALA A 106 15.63 9.50 3.43
CA ALA A 106 14.37 9.37 4.16
C ALA A 106 13.79 7.93 4.04
N ILE A 107 13.86 7.31 2.87
CA ILE A 107 13.43 5.92 2.69
C ILE A 107 14.33 4.95 3.48
N LYS A 108 15.65 5.20 3.53
CA LYS A 108 16.57 4.38 4.33
C LYS A 108 16.28 4.52 5.82
N GLU A 109 15.99 5.73 6.29
CA GLU A 109 15.61 6.00 7.68
C GLU A 109 14.27 5.35 8.04
N ALA A 110 13.27 5.47 7.16
CA ALA A 110 11.98 4.79 7.32
C ALA A 110 12.13 3.27 7.44
N LYS A 111 13.02 2.67 6.64
CA LYS A 111 13.30 1.22 6.69
C LYS A 111 14.08 0.79 7.94
N ALA A 112 14.76 1.70 8.60
CA ALA A 112 15.50 1.40 9.83
C ALA A 112 14.59 1.36 11.07
N ASP A 113 13.42 2.01 11.03
CA ASP A 113 12.40 1.87 12.05
C ASP A 113 11.52 0.64 11.75
N THR A 114 11.66 -0.40 12.53
CA THR A 114 10.92 -1.65 12.38
C THR A 114 9.66 -1.73 13.25
N GLU A 115 9.45 -0.74 14.11
CA GLU A 115 8.39 -0.75 15.12
C GLU A 115 7.22 0.16 14.75
N HIS A 116 7.45 1.16 13.86
CA HIS A 116 6.44 2.14 13.50
C HIS A 116 6.27 2.22 11.98
N PRO A 117 5.04 2.36 11.47
CA PRO A 117 4.85 2.76 10.07
C PRO A 117 5.41 4.15 9.85
N SER A 118 5.84 4.45 8.61
CA SER A 118 6.50 5.73 8.28
C SER A 118 5.71 6.55 7.27
N LEU A 119 5.58 7.84 7.55
CA LEU A 119 5.09 8.85 6.62
C LEU A 119 6.25 9.77 6.23
N ILE A 120 6.60 9.80 4.95
CA ILE A 120 7.59 10.73 4.39
C ILE A 120 6.81 11.86 3.71
N ILE A 121 6.78 13.03 4.31
CA ILE A 121 6.13 14.22 3.75
C ILE A 121 7.10 14.85 2.77
N VAL A 122 6.73 14.87 1.50
CA VAL A 122 7.57 15.37 0.41
C VAL A 122 6.94 16.63 -0.15
N ARG A 123 7.61 17.78 -0.03
CA ARG A 123 7.15 19.02 -0.65
C ARG A 123 7.31 18.92 -2.17
N THR A 124 6.22 18.99 -2.87
CA THR A 124 6.15 18.87 -4.32
C THR A 124 5.43 20.06 -4.94
N HIS A 125 5.43 20.14 -6.27
CA HIS A 125 4.72 21.14 -7.06
C HIS A 125 3.88 20.45 -8.13
N ILE A 126 2.55 20.55 -8.06
CA ILE A 126 1.70 19.98 -9.10
C ILE A 126 2.01 20.63 -10.45
N GLY A 127 2.13 19.81 -11.51
CA GLY A 127 2.47 20.31 -12.85
C GLY A 127 3.85 20.94 -12.94
N TYR A 128 4.82 20.48 -12.17
CA TYR A 128 6.19 20.98 -12.12
C TYR A 128 6.77 21.28 -13.52
N GLY A 129 7.36 22.47 -13.66
CA GLY A 129 7.95 22.93 -14.92
C GLY A 129 6.94 23.28 -16.02
N SER A 130 5.64 23.13 -15.78
CA SER A 130 4.62 23.49 -16.76
C SER A 130 4.14 24.94 -16.57
N PRO A 131 3.50 25.55 -17.60
CA PRO A 131 2.87 26.89 -17.48
C PRO A 131 1.71 26.92 -16.46
N LYS A 132 1.24 25.77 -16.00
CA LYS A 132 0.17 25.63 -15.01
C LYS A 132 0.69 25.14 -13.64
N GLN A 133 2.00 25.19 -13.41
CA GLN A 133 2.56 24.75 -12.12
C GLN A 133 1.83 25.44 -10.96
N ASP A 134 1.56 24.68 -9.89
CA ASP A 134 0.87 25.11 -8.68
C ASP A 134 -0.56 25.66 -8.91
N ASN A 135 -1.18 25.30 -10.02
CA ASN A 135 -2.55 25.69 -10.33
C ASN A 135 -3.49 24.47 -10.24
N ALA A 136 -4.64 24.63 -9.59
CA ALA A 136 -5.64 23.58 -9.45
C ALA A 136 -6.11 22.98 -10.79
N SER A 137 -6.11 23.76 -11.88
CA SER A 137 -6.45 23.26 -13.22
C SER A 137 -5.46 22.19 -13.72
N CYS A 138 -4.26 22.10 -13.14
CA CYS A 138 -3.31 21.05 -13.47
C CYS A 138 -3.73 19.67 -12.95
N HIS A 139 -4.63 19.64 -11.98
CA HIS A 139 -5.08 18.40 -11.35
C HIS A 139 -5.89 17.49 -12.29
N GLY A 140 -6.69 18.06 -13.18
CA GLY A 140 -7.56 17.27 -14.05
C GLY A 140 -7.68 17.77 -15.49
N GLU A 141 -7.08 18.89 -15.84
CA GLU A 141 -7.15 19.45 -17.20
C GLU A 141 -5.86 19.20 -17.98
N PRO A 142 -5.93 18.83 -19.25
CA PRO A 142 -4.75 18.66 -20.09
C PRO A 142 -4.02 20.00 -20.29
N LEU A 143 -2.69 19.93 -20.38
CA LEU A 143 -1.85 21.10 -20.68
C LEU A 143 -2.07 21.66 -22.11
N GLY A 144 -2.59 20.81 -23.02
CA GLY A 144 -2.67 21.09 -24.44
C GLY A 144 -1.29 21.03 -25.13
N ALA A 145 -1.28 21.08 -26.46
CA ALA A 145 -0.06 20.92 -27.25
C ALA A 145 0.99 22.01 -26.94
N GLU A 146 0.57 23.27 -26.80
CA GLU A 146 1.45 24.39 -26.48
C GLU A 146 2.02 24.26 -25.05
N GLY A 147 1.18 23.88 -24.07
CA GLY A 147 1.64 23.69 -22.70
C GLY A 147 2.65 22.54 -22.59
N VAL A 148 2.42 21.43 -23.28
CA VAL A 148 3.37 20.31 -23.36
C VAL A 148 4.69 20.73 -24.00
N ALA A 149 4.66 21.52 -25.09
CA ALA A 149 5.86 22.00 -25.74
C ALA A 149 6.70 22.89 -24.79
N LYS A 150 6.05 23.84 -24.11
CA LYS A 150 6.73 24.71 -23.13
C LYS A 150 7.31 23.94 -21.96
N THR A 151 6.60 22.94 -21.45
CA THR A 151 7.10 22.08 -20.38
C THR A 151 8.34 21.30 -20.80
N LYS A 152 8.33 20.75 -22.02
CA LYS A 152 9.50 20.07 -22.58
C LYS A 152 10.68 20.99 -22.78
N GLU A 153 10.45 22.22 -23.28
CA GLU A 153 11.49 23.25 -23.44
C GLU A 153 12.11 23.62 -22.10
N ALA A 154 11.29 23.83 -21.06
CA ALA A 154 11.76 24.14 -19.70
C ALA A 154 12.61 22.99 -19.09
N ALA A 155 12.33 21.75 -19.46
CA ALA A 155 13.06 20.57 -19.00
C ALA A 155 14.23 20.16 -19.91
N ASP A 156 14.58 20.95 -20.93
CA ASP A 156 15.54 20.59 -21.98
C ASP A 156 15.24 19.22 -22.63
N TRP A 157 13.94 18.96 -22.88
CA TRP A 157 13.44 17.70 -23.42
C TRP A 157 13.03 17.83 -24.89
N PRO A 158 13.24 16.80 -25.74
CA PRO A 158 12.90 16.88 -27.17
C PRO A 158 11.42 17.18 -27.43
N VAL A 159 11.11 18.37 -27.89
CA VAL A 159 9.73 18.85 -28.12
C VAL A 159 9.00 18.03 -29.19
N GLY A 160 9.68 17.72 -30.28
CA GLY A 160 9.09 17.02 -31.45
C GLY A 160 8.92 15.51 -31.28
N GLN A 161 9.29 14.93 -30.14
CA GLN A 161 9.22 13.49 -29.91
C GLN A 161 8.18 13.14 -28.84
N SER A 162 7.33 12.15 -29.13
CA SER A 162 6.41 11.56 -28.17
C SER A 162 7.04 10.31 -27.56
N PHE A 163 6.82 10.09 -26.26
CA PHE A 163 7.33 8.92 -25.52
C PHE A 163 8.85 8.70 -25.64
N TYR A 164 9.60 9.78 -25.78
CA TYR A 164 11.05 9.72 -25.87
C TYR A 164 11.65 9.21 -24.56
N VAL A 165 12.50 8.19 -24.65
CA VAL A 165 13.29 7.66 -23.53
C VAL A 165 14.77 7.72 -23.91
N PRO A 166 15.61 8.48 -23.20
CA PRO A 166 17.05 8.50 -23.44
C PRO A 166 17.68 7.13 -23.33
N VAL A 167 18.69 6.84 -24.16
CA VAL A 167 19.39 5.55 -24.15
C VAL A 167 20.03 5.27 -22.78
N THR A 168 20.54 6.30 -22.11
CA THR A 168 21.12 6.17 -20.77
C THR A 168 20.10 5.74 -19.71
N VAL A 169 18.88 6.30 -19.79
CA VAL A 169 17.76 5.90 -18.91
C VAL A 169 17.36 4.45 -19.19
N ARG A 170 17.20 4.07 -20.46
CA ARG A 170 16.88 2.69 -20.82
C ARG A 170 17.92 1.72 -20.28
N LYS A 171 19.20 2.01 -20.51
CA LYS A 171 20.29 1.17 -19.98
C LYS A 171 20.24 1.05 -18.45
N HIS A 172 19.99 2.17 -17.74
CA HIS A 172 19.88 2.13 -16.27
C HIS A 172 18.77 1.16 -15.81
N PHE A 173 17.60 1.20 -16.45
CA PHE A 173 16.51 0.30 -16.11
C PHE A 173 16.77 -1.14 -16.54
N ASP A 174 17.46 -1.38 -17.67
CA ASP A 174 17.88 -2.73 -18.07
C ASP A 174 18.85 -3.34 -17.02
N ASP A 175 19.82 -2.57 -16.52
CA ASP A 175 20.72 -3.00 -15.45
C ASP A 175 19.95 -3.30 -14.14
N LYS A 176 18.91 -2.50 -13.81
CA LYS A 176 18.03 -2.76 -12.65
C LYS A 176 17.19 -4.01 -12.83
N LEU A 177 16.65 -4.25 -14.02
CA LEU A 177 15.90 -5.48 -14.34
C LEU A 177 16.76 -6.74 -14.15
N ALA A 178 18.01 -6.70 -14.60
CA ALA A 178 18.95 -7.81 -14.39
C ALA A 178 19.16 -8.09 -12.89
N ALA A 179 19.40 -7.05 -12.09
CA ALA A 179 19.55 -7.19 -10.64
C ALA A 179 18.25 -7.69 -9.94
N CYS A 180 17.08 -7.31 -10.45
CA CYS A 180 15.79 -7.82 -9.94
C CYS A 180 15.60 -9.30 -10.28
N ALA A 181 16.02 -9.74 -11.48
CA ALA A 181 15.96 -11.15 -11.88
C ALA A 181 16.85 -12.04 -10.98
N GLU A 182 18.03 -11.56 -10.58
CA GLU A 182 18.90 -12.26 -9.63
C GLU A 182 18.23 -12.42 -8.26
N LYS A 183 17.58 -11.36 -7.75
CA LYS A 183 16.83 -11.41 -6.48
C LYS A 183 15.66 -12.38 -6.55
N GLN A 184 14.92 -12.38 -7.66
CA GLN A 184 13.83 -13.33 -7.88
C GLN A 184 14.35 -14.77 -7.88
N ALA A 185 15.41 -15.06 -8.63
CA ALA A 185 16.00 -16.40 -8.67
C ALA A 185 16.49 -16.87 -7.29
N ALA A 186 17.08 -15.97 -6.50
CA ALA A 186 17.49 -16.27 -5.13
C ALA A 186 16.29 -16.60 -4.22
N TRP A 187 15.20 -15.85 -4.33
CA TRP A 187 13.97 -16.13 -3.57
C TRP A 187 13.32 -17.46 -4.01
N GLU A 188 13.27 -17.75 -5.31
CA GLU A 188 12.75 -19.01 -5.85
C GLU A 188 13.55 -20.22 -5.34
N ALA A 189 14.89 -20.09 -5.27
CA ALA A 189 15.74 -21.13 -4.69
C ALA A 189 15.46 -21.31 -3.18
N LEU A 190 15.36 -20.21 -2.43
CA LEU A 190 15.00 -20.24 -1.00
C LEU A 190 13.65 -20.93 -0.79
N LEU A 191 12.62 -20.61 -1.62
CA LEU A 191 11.32 -21.24 -1.53
C LEU A 191 11.36 -22.74 -1.88
N ALA A 192 12.19 -23.13 -2.85
CA ALA A 192 12.39 -24.54 -3.19
C ALA A 192 12.98 -25.32 -2.01
N ASP A 193 14.01 -24.80 -1.37
CA ASP A 193 14.62 -25.41 -0.19
C ASP A 193 13.63 -25.42 1.01
N TYR A 194 12.88 -24.36 1.21
CA TYR A 194 11.83 -24.27 2.22
C TYR A 194 10.79 -25.40 2.05
N LYS A 195 10.35 -25.68 0.82
CA LYS A 195 9.38 -26.74 0.51
C LYS A 195 9.93 -28.14 0.80
N VAL A 196 11.23 -28.33 0.76
CA VAL A 196 11.87 -29.60 1.16
C VAL A 196 11.84 -29.77 2.67
N VAL A 197 12.14 -28.71 3.42
CA VAL A 197 12.26 -28.76 4.89
C VAL A 197 10.88 -28.66 5.57
N TYR A 198 9.96 -27.89 5.01
CA TYR A 198 8.61 -27.64 5.52
C TYR A 198 7.54 -27.92 4.45
N PRO A 199 7.35 -29.18 4.01
CA PRO A 199 6.53 -29.52 2.84
C PRO A 199 5.07 -29.04 2.95
N GLU A 200 4.44 -29.18 4.10
CA GLU A 200 3.05 -28.77 4.31
C GLU A 200 2.88 -27.25 4.21
N LEU A 201 3.76 -26.48 4.89
CA LEU A 201 3.70 -25.02 4.85
C LEU A 201 4.10 -24.48 3.48
N GLY A 202 5.06 -25.11 2.82
CA GLY A 202 5.50 -24.74 1.48
C GLY A 202 4.40 -24.95 0.44
N LYS A 203 3.68 -26.08 0.53
CA LYS A 203 2.51 -26.34 -0.32
C LYS A 203 1.40 -25.33 -0.08
N GLU A 204 1.06 -25.08 1.19
CA GLU A 204 0.03 -24.10 1.54
C GLU A 204 0.37 -22.69 1.03
N LEU A 205 1.62 -22.25 1.19
CA LEU A 205 2.08 -20.94 0.70
C LEU A 205 1.97 -20.85 -0.83
N GLU A 206 2.36 -21.90 -1.55
CA GLU A 206 2.26 -21.95 -3.01
C GLU A 206 0.80 -21.88 -3.50
N GLU A 207 -0.11 -22.62 -2.85
CA GLU A 207 -1.54 -22.58 -3.15
C GLU A 207 -2.13 -21.18 -2.92
N ARG A 208 -1.70 -20.49 -1.85
CA ARG A 208 -2.12 -19.10 -1.57
C ARG A 208 -1.59 -18.10 -2.59
N ILE A 209 -0.33 -18.23 -2.99
CA ILE A 209 0.27 -17.37 -4.04
C ILE A 209 -0.47 -17.54 -5.37
N LYS A 210 -0.91 -18.75 -5.70
CA LYS A 210 -1.72 -19.01 -6.90
C LYS A 210 -3.12 -18.41 -6.84
N GLY A 211 -3.59 -18.08 -5.63
CA GLY A 211 -4.94 -17.55 -5.43
C GLY A 211 -6.06 -18.58 -5.63
N ASP A 212 -5.72 -19.85 -5.55
CA ASP A 212 -6.69 -20.95 -5.61
C ASP A 212 -7.53 -20.97 -4.33
N VAL A 213 -8.70 -20.34 -4.40
CA VAL A 213 -9.67 -20.28 -3.31
C VAL A 213 -10.87 -21.12 -3.70
N LEU A 214 -11.01 -22.27 -3.04
CA LEU A 214 -12.17 -23.12 -3.22
C LEU A 214 -13.15 -22.92 -2.07
N VAL A 215 -14.18 -22.10 -2.30
CA VAL A 215 -15.33 -21.97 -1.40
C VAL A 215 -16.47 -22.80 -1.95
N SER A 216 -16.92 -23.76 -1.19
CA SER A 216 -18.07 -24.59 -1.54
C SER A 216 -19.36 -23.79 -1.31
N ARG A 217 -20.02 -23.38 -2.39
CA ARG A 217 -21.34 -22.70 -2.31
C ARG A 217 -22.37 -23.57 -1.64
N SER A 218 -22.40 -24.88 -1.91
CA SER A 218 -23.34 -25.81 -1.30
C SER A 218 -23.15 -25.91 0.23
N ASP A 219 -21.92 -25.81 0.73
CA ASP A 219 -21.67 -25.82 2.17
C ASP A 219 -22.14 -24.53 2.84
N LEU A 220 -22.09 -23.40 2.13
CA LEU A 220 -22.63 -22.13 2.63
C LEU A 220 -24.17 -22.13 2.62
N GLU A 221 -24.79 -22.67 1.58
CA GLU A 221 -26.24 -22.81 1.49
C GLU A 221 -26.79 -23.78 2.54
N ALA A 222 -26.07 -24.87 2.83
CA ALA A 222 -26.45 -25.86 3.82
C ALA A 222 -26.57 -25.31 5.25
N VAL A 223 -25.93 -24.17 5.55
CA VAL A 223 -26.07 -23.49 6.85
C VAL A 223 -27.54 -23.14 7.17
N PHE A 224 -28.34 -22.94 6.15
CA PHE A 224 -29.74 -22.46 6.29
C PHE A 224 -30.80 -23.55 6.15
N ASN A 225 -30.41 -24.83 5.94
CA ASN A 225 -31.36 -25.91 5.64
C ASN A 225 -32.41 -26.13 6.73
N ASP A 226 -32.04 -25.89 8.00
CA ASP A 226 -32.92 -26.18 9.16
C ASP A 226 -33.25 -24.89 9.94
N ILE A 227 -33.08 -23.71 9.33
CA ILE A 227 -33.26 -22.41 9.98
C ILE A 227 -34.51 -21.71 9.41
N GLU A 228 -35.54 -21.58 10.22
CA GLU A 228 -36.71 -20.75 9.91
C GLU A 228 -36.57 -19.38 10.58
N GLY A 229 -36.49 -18.29 9.76
CA GLY A 229 -36.54 -16.93 10.25
C GLY A 229 -35.30 -16.48 11.02
N ILE A 230 -34.20 -16.26 10.33
CA ILE A 230 -32.96 -15.72 10.90
C ILE A 230 -32.78 -14.23 10.50
N SER A 231 -32.25 -13.41 11.40
CA SER A 231 -31.85 -12.06 11.06
C SER A 231 -30.69 -12.04 10.10
N THR A 232 -30.59 -11.04 9.21
CA THR A 232 -29.46 -10.93 8.26
C THR A 232 -28.10 -10.85 8.97
N ARG A 233 -28.06 -10.25 10.15
CA ARG A 233 -26.88 -10.19 11.01
C ARG A 233 -26.44 -11.58 11.48
N GLU A 234 -27.35 -12.40 11.95
CA GLU A 234 -27.05 -13.78 12.37
C GLU A 234 -26.70 -14.65 11.18
N ALA A 235 -27.44 -14.51 10.06
CA ALA A 235 -27.12 -15.21 8.81
C ALA A 235 -25.69 -14.92 8.34
N GLY A 236 -25.29 -13.64 8.35
CA GLY A 236 -23.92 -13.25 8.04
C GLY A 236 -22.89 -13.89 8.98
N GLY A 237 -23.19 -13.97 10.28
CA GLY A 237 -22.36 -14.62 11.28
C GLY A 237 -22.17 -16.11 11.02
N GLU A 238 -23.24 -16.84 10.73
CA GLU A 238 -23.18 -18.28 10.43
C GLU A 238 -22.36 -18.55 9.15
N VAL A 239 -22.56 -17.77 8.08
CA VAL A 239 -21.76 -17.86 6.86
C VAL A 239 -20.28 -17.58 7.16
N LEU A 240 -19.99 -16.56 7.98
CA LEU A 240 -18.63 -16.20 8.34
C LEU A 240 -17.90 -17.31 9.10
N GLN A 241 -18.58 -18.05 10.01
CA GLN A 241 -18.01 -19.22 10.67
C GLN A 241 -17.63 -20.32 9.67
N LYS A 242 -18.46 -20.56 8.64
CA LYS A 242 -18.12 -21.54 7.60
C LYS A 242 -16.96 -21.08 6.70
N LEU A 243 -16.95 -19.79 6.37
CA LEU A 243 -15.87 -19.21 5.57
C LEU A 243 -14.55 -19.23 6.33
N SER A 244 -14.52 -18.97 7.62
CA SER A 244 -13.28 -18.96 8.41
C SER A 244 -12.57 -20.31 8.42
N VAL A 245 -13.32 -21.41 8.35
CA VAL A 245 -12.78 -22.77 8.24
C VAL A 245 -12.22 -23.04 6.83
N GLN A 246 -12.93 -22.60 5.78
CA GLN A 246 -12.51 -22.82 4.39
C GLN A 246 -11.41 -21.84 3.96
N LEU A 247 -11.38 -20.65 4.55
CA LEU A 247 -10.47 -19.55 4.26
C LEU A 247 -9.72 -19.10 5.52
N PRO A 248 -8.77 -19.88 6.03
CA PRO A 248 -8.03 -19.51 7.25
C PRO A 248 -7.16 -18.26 7.09
N GLN A 249 -7.05 -17.70 5.87
CA GLN A 249 -6.45 -16.42 5.58
C GLN A 249 -7.44 -15.24 5.68
N LEU A 250 -8.73 -15.52 5.91
CA LEU A 250 -9.73 -14.47 6.06
C LEU A 250 -9.49 -13.71 7.35
N VAL A 251 -9.26 -12.43 7.25
CA VAL A 251 -9.04 -11.51 8.37
C VAL A 251 -10.09 -10.42 8.32
N GLY A 252 -10.65 -10.09 9.46
CA GLY A 252 -11.64 -9.04 9.55
C GLY A 252 -11.73 -8.52 10.99
N GLY A 253 -12.57 -7.52 11.16
CA GLY A 253 -12.85 -6.94 12.46
C GLY A 253 -14.04 -6.02 12.40
N SER A 254 -14.43 -5.53 13.57
CA SER A 254 -15.43 -4.49 13.70
C SER A 254 -15.02 -3.54 14.83
N ALA A 255 -15.36 -2.27 14.69
CA ALA A 255 -15.08 -1.27 15.71
C ALA A 255 -15.99 -1.49 16.92
N ASP A 256 -15.49 -2.25 17.92
CA ASP A 256 -16.13 -2.55 19.21
C ASP A 256 -17.51 -3.26 19.13
N LEU A 257 -17.92 -3.75 17.97
CA LEU A 257 -19.25 -4.32 17.77
C LEU A 257 -19.25 -5.79 17.37
N GLY A 258 -18.13 -6.51 17.54
CA GLY A 258 -17.96 -7.90 17.14
C GLY A 258 -19.10 -8.82 17.59
N PRO A 259 -19.51 -8.83 18.87
CA PRO A 259 -20.63 -9.66 19.35
C PRO A 259 -21.97 -9.25 18.74
N SER A 260 -22.21 -7.94 18.55
CA SER A 260 -23.45 -7.41 18.00
C SER A 260 -23.58 -7.68 16.51
N ASN A 261 -22.49 -7.54 15.76
CA ASN A 261 -22.43 -7.73 14.31
C ASN A 261 -22.22 -9.20 13.92
N LYS A 262 -21.96 -10.08 14.90
CA LYS A 262 -21.63 -11.51 14.67
C LYS A 262 -20.38 -11.70 13.79
N THR A 263 -19.42 -10.79 13.87
CA THR A 263 -18.20 -10.82 13.04
C THR A 263 -17.01 -11.53 13.72
N VAL A 264 -17.19 -12.02 14.93
CA VAL A 264 -16.16 -12.78 15.64
C VAL A 264 -16.09 -14.18 15.02
N MET A 265 -14.99 -14.51 14.35
CA MET A 265 -14.66 -15.86 13.89
C MET A 265 -14.09 -16.68 15.05
N LYS A 266 -14.55 -17.93 15.18
CA LYS A 266 -14.16 -18.85 16.27
C LYS A 266 -13.20 -19.92 15.75
#